data_fc71162696939d30a279be439f03b4ac
#
_entry.id   fc71162696939d30a279be439f03b4ac
#
_cell.length_a   1.000
_cell.length_b   1.000
_cell.length_c   1.000
_cell.angle_alpha   90.00
_cell.angle_beta   90.00
_cell.angle_gamma   90.00
#
_symmetry.space_group_name_H-M   'P 1'
#
loop_
_entity.id
_entity.type
_entity.pdbx_description
1 polymer ?
#
loop_
_entity_poly.entity_id
_entity_poly.type
_entity_poly.pdbx_seq_one_letter_code
_entity_poly.pdbx_strand_id
1 'polypeptide(L)'
;MPFTFSHPAIILPLSYLPKKWFSLTGLIIGSLIPDFEYFIRMKVQSNYSHTLYGIFWFDLPLAIILSFIFHNIVRNQLFNNLPVNIRTRILIFTYFDWNNYFRQHYFIILISALIGISSHLFWDSFTHEHGYFVNHISALRNSVCLFNKQIPVLKIAQHLSTLIGAFIILLTILKLPRNNNSETSINKNYWILVLFFILIIILIRFLGDLSYNAYGHVIVSLISATLISLILTPLYIKFKSNF
;
A
#
# COMPACT_ATOMS: atom_id res chain seq x y z
N MET A 1 -0.79 -8.52 -11.31
CA MET A 1 -0.64 -7.17 -10.72
C MET A 1 0.82 -6.93 -10.42
N PRO A 2 1.37 -5.75 -10.69
CA PRO A 2 2.53 -5.28 -9.93
C PRO A 2 2.21 -5.36 -8.44
N PHE A 3 3.22 -5.49 -7.60
CA PHE A 3 2.98 -5.54 -6.16
C PHE A 3 2.37 -4.20 -5.70
N THR A 4 1.24 -4.24 -5.00
CA THR A 4 0.44 -3.06 -4.60
C THR A 4 1.30 -1.91 -4.07
N PHE A 5 2.24 -2.21 -3.17
CA PHE A 5 3.09 -1.19 -2.55
C PHE A 5 4.17 -0.60 -3.47
N SER A 6 4.25 -1.02 -4.73
CA SER A 6 5.09 -0.38 -5.74
C SER A 6 4.38 0.73 -6.52
N HIS A 7 3.05 0.74 -6.54
CA HIS A 7 2.25 1.75 -7.24
C HIS A 7 2.52 3.20 -6.83
N PRO A 8 2.81 3.53 -5.55
CA PRO A 8 3.16 4.90 -5.20
C PRO A 8 4.35 5.47 -5.98
N ALA A 9 5.21 4.65 -6.56
CA ALA A 9 6.36 5.15 -7.33
C ALA A 9 5.96 6.07 -8.49
N ILE A 10 4.81 5.81 -9.15
CA ILE A 10 4.37 6.61 -10.31
C ILE A 10 3.93 8.03 -9.92
N ILE A 11 3.40 8.21 -8.69
CA ILE A 11 2.92 9.50 -8.21
C ILE A 11 3.99 10.29 -7.44
N LEU A 12 5.09 9.67 -7.04
CA LEU A 12 6.15 10.36 -6.28
C LEU A 12 6.71 11.60 -6.99
N PRO A 13 6.86 11.66 -8.33
CA PRO A 13 7.29 12.88 -9.01
C PRO A 13 6.38 14.08 -8.74
N LEU A 14 5.08 13.88 -8.49
CA LEU A 14 4.15 14.95 -8.13
C LEU A 14 4.47 15.60 -6.77
N SER A 15 5.23 14.91 -5.91
CA SER A 15 5.66 15.47 -4.62
C SER A 15 6.67 16.63 -4.74
N TYR A 16 7.29 16.80 -5.91
CA TYR A 16 8.17 17.94 -6.20
C TYR A 16 7.40 19.20 -6.61
N LEU A 17 6.11 19.09 -6.93
CA LEU A 17 5.24 20.22 -7.24
C LEU A 17 4.85 20.97 -5.95
N PRO A 18 4.36 22.22 -6.07
CA PRO A 18 3.97 23.00 -4.90
C PRO A 18 3.00 22.22 -3.98
N LYS A 19 3.31 22.16 -2.70
CA LYS A 19 2.53 21.40 -1.68
C LYS A 19 1.05 21.80 -1.59
N LYS A 20 0.72 23.01 -2.05
CA LYS A 20 -0.68 23.50 -2.11
C LYS A 20 -1.52 22.85 -3.21
N TRP A 21 -0.92 22.11 -4.14
CA TRP A 21 -1.62 21.48 -5.24
C TRP A 21 -2.05 20.05 -4.97
N PHE A 22 -1.27 19.33 -4.13
CA PHE A 22 -1.49 17.91 -3.90
C PHE A 22 -1.29 17.52 -2.43
N SER A 23 -2.10 16.56 -1.99
CA SER A 23 -1.90 15.86 -0.74
C SER A 23 -1.08 14.59 -0.98
N LEU A 24 0.12 14.51 -0.40
CA LEU A 24 0.95 13.30 -0.51
C LEU A 24 0.23 12.06 0.04
N THR A 25 -0.50 12.20 1.15
CA THR A 25 -1.32 11.12 1.72
C THR A 25 -2.40 10.68 0.73
N GLY A 26 -3.14 11.62 0.14
CA GLY A 26 -4.17 11.31 -0.85
C GLY A 26 -3.59 10.59 -2.06
N LEU A 27 -2.46 11.06 -2.60
CA LEU A 27 -1.77 10.42 -3.72
C LEU A 27 -1.33 9.00 -3.40
N ILE A 28 -0.60 8.80 -2.27
CA ILE A 28 -0.06 7.48 -1.90
C ILE A 28 -1.19 6.50 -1.60
N ILE A 29 -2.12 6.85 -0.72
CA ILE A 29 -3.21 5.94 -0.35
C ILE A 29 -4.09 5.68 -1.56
N GLY A 30 -4.44 6.71 -2.34
CA GLY A 30 -5.19 6.53 -3.58
C GLY A 30 -4.53 5.53 -4.54
N SER A 31 -3.20 5.60 -4.70
CA SER A 31 -2.47 4.66 -5.57
C SER A 31 -2.42 3.21 -5.04
N LEU A 32 -2.79 2.97 -3.80
CA LEU A 32 -2.84 1.63 -3.19
C LEU A 32 -4.26 1.04 -3.18
N ILE A 33 -5.27 1.91 -3.11
CA ILE A 33 -6.65 1.55 -2.78
C ILE A 33 -7.29 0.52 -3.72
N PRO A 34 -7.13 0.55 -5.05
CA PRO A 34 -7.81 -0.41 -5.90
C PRO A 34 -7.53 -1.87 -5.54
N ASP A 35 -6.37 -2.17 -4.96
CA ASP A 35 -6.02 -3.51 -4.49
C ASP A 35 -6.60 -3.85 -3.11
N PHE A 36 -7.12 -2.87 -2.37
CA PHE A 36 -7.60 -3.12 -1.00
C PHE A 36 -8.85 -3.99 -0.95
N GLU A 37 -9.61 -4.09 -2.03
CA GLU A 37 -10.71 -5.05 -2.11
C GLU A 37 -10.20 -6.49 -1.94
N TYR A 38 -9.04 -6.83 -2.53
CA TYR A 38 -8.40 -8.14 -2.31
C TYR A 38 -8.05 -8.37 -0.84
N PHE A 39 -7.52 -7.32 -0.18
CA PHE A 39 -7.10 -7.42 1.22
C PHE A 39 -8.29 -7.51 2.17
N ILE A 40 -9.37 -6.76 1.92
CA ILE A 40 -10.62 -6.85 2.70
C ILE A 40 -11.26 -8.23 2.55
N ARG A 41 -11.26 -8.79 1.33
CA ARG A 41 -11.81 -10.13 1.06
C ARG A 41 -10.87 -11.26 1.45
N MET A 42 -9.59 -10.99 1.68
CA MET A 42 -8.52 -11.99 1.80
C MET A 42 -8.54 -13.02 0.65
N LYS A 43 -8.86 -12.55 -0.56
CA LYS A 43 -8.97 -13.36 -1.80
C LYS A 43 -8.52 -12.54 -3.01
N VAL A 44 -7.96 -13.19 -3.99
CA VAL A 44 -7.68 -12.58 -5.31
C VAL A 44 -9.01 -12.46 -6.07
N GLN A 45 -9.82 -11.50 -5.67
CA GLN A 45 -11.13 -11.23 -6.24
C GLN A 45 -11.49 -9.75 -6.03
N SER A 46 -11.77 -9.05 -7.14
CA SER A 46 -12.28 -7.68 -7.15
C SER A 46 -13.57 -7.64 -7.93
N ASN A 47 -14.62 -7.10 -7.32
CA ASN A 47 -15.93 -6.93 -7.93
C ASN A 47 -16.29 -5.45 -8.10
N TYR A 48 -15.70 -4.58 -7.28
CA TYR A 48 -16.07 -3.16 -7.17
C TYR A 48 -14.91 -2.24 -7.54
N SER A 49 -13.76 -2.42 -6.92
CA SER A 49 -12.55 -1.70 -7.29
C SER A 49 -12.17 -2.03 -8.75
N HIS A 50 -11.29 -1.33 -9.37
CA HIS A 50 -10.93 -1.49 -10.78
C HIS A 50 -12.08 -1.23 -11.78
N THR A 51 -13.18 -0.60 -11.32
CA THR A 51 -14.27 -0.14 -12.20
C THR A 51 -14.41 1.37 -12.11
N LEU A 52 -14.82 2.02 -13.22
CA LEU A 52 -15.03 3.48 -13.22
C LEU A 52 -16.04 3.93 -12.16
N TYR A 53 -17.09 3.15 -11.95
CA TYR A 53 -18.08 3.43 -10.91
C TYR A 53 -17.49 3.21 -9.50
N GLY A 54 -16.72 2.14 -9.31
CA GLY A 54 -16.08 1.79 -8.05
C GLY A 54 -15.11 2.86 -7.54
N ILE A 55 -14.46 3.62 -8.44
CA ILE A 55 -13.58 4.74 -8.06
C ILE A 55 -14.28 5.69 -7.09
N PHE A 56 -15.54 6.04 -7.34
CA PHE A 56 -16.25 7.06 -6.57
C PHE A 56 -16.94 6.51 -5.33
N TRP A 57 -17.58 5.34 -5.40
CA TRP A 57 -18.39 4.85 -4.29
C TRP A 57 -17.66 3.86 -3.38
N PHE A 58 -16.60 3.22 -3.86
CA PHE A 58 -15.82 2.25 -3.09
C PHE A 58 -14.42 2.77 -2.79
N ASP A 59 -13.62 3.04 -3.82
CA ASP A 59 -12.20 3.38 -3.65
C ASP A 59 -11.99 4.71 -2.93
N LEU A 60 -12.69 5.76 -3.35
CA LEU A 60 -12.51 7.09 -2.77
C LEU A 60 -12.93 7.16 -1.29
N PRO A 61 -14.11 6.66 -0.87
CA PRO A 61 -14.47 6.58 0.55
C PRO A 61 -13.49 5.73 1.37
N LEU A 62 -13.06 4.60 0.83
CA LEU A 62 -12.09 3.72 1.49
C LEU A 62 -10.72 4.41 1.65
N ALA A 63 -10.27 5.18 0.65
CA ALA A 63 -9.03 5.97 0.73
C ALA A 63 -9.08 6.97 1.89
N ILE A 64 -10.21 7.64 2.09
CA ILE A 64 -10.40 8.59 3.19
C ILE A 64 -10.35 7.86 4.54
N ILE A 65 -11.10 6.76 4.68
CA ILE A 65 -11.13 5.96 5.92
C ILE A 65 -9.73 5.47 6.27
N LEU A 66 -9.00 4.90 5.31
CA LEU A 66 -7.65 4.39 5.54
C LEU A 66 -6.65 5.50 5.83
N SER A 67 -6.83 6.70 5.29
CA SER A 67 -6.02 7.86 5.64
C SER A 67 -6.17 8.22 7.12
N PHE A 68 -7.38 8.22 7.66
CA PHE A 68 -7.62 8.46 9.09
C PHE A 68 -7.07 7.34 9.97
N ILE A 69 -7.27 6.08 9.58
CA ILE A 69 -6.71 4.92 10.30
C ILE A 69 -5.18 5.02 10.34
N PHE A 70 -4.55 5.28 9.21
CA PHE A 70 -3.10 5.39 9.12
C PHE A 70 -2.56 6.50 10.02
N HIS A 71 -3.07 7.72 9.88
CA HIS A 71 -2.53 8.87 10.61
C HIS A 71 -2.82 8.84 12.11
N ASN A 72 -4.01 8.36 12.52
CA ASN A 72 -4.43 8.43 13.91
C ASN A 72 -4.10 7.17 14.72
N ILE A 73 -3.90 6.02 14.07
CA ILE A 73 -3.69 4.74 14.74
C ILE A 73 -2.30 4.17 14.43
N VAL A 74 -1.98 4.03 13.13
CA VAL A 74 -0.83 3.22 12.68
C VAL A 74 0.48 4.00 12.70
N ARG A 75 0.50 5.19 12.10
CA ARG A 75 1.69 5.96 11.72
C ARG A 75 2.72 6.08 12.84
N ASN A 76 2.30 6.58 13.98
CA ASN A 76 3.25 6.93 15.04
C ASN A 76 3.92 5.68 15.62
N GLN A 77 3.15 4.63 15.91
CA GLN A 77 3.70 3.38 16.43
C GLN A 77 4.58 2.67 15.39
N LEU A 78 4.12 2.61 14.15
CA LEU A 78 4.91 2.00 13.07
C LEU A 78 6.23 2.73 12.86
N PHE A 79 6.21 4.07 12.69
CA PHE A 79 7.41 4.84 12.39
C PHE A 79 8.44 4.80 13.51
N ASN A 80 8.01 4.80 14.77
CA ASN A 80 8.89 4.67 15.92
C ASN A 80 9.58 3.31 16.01
N ASN A 81 9.01 2.28 15.41
CA ASN A 81 9.51 0.91 15.50
C ASN A 81 10.20 0.39 14.21
N LEU A 82 10.39 1.25 13.20
CA LEU A 82 11.14 0.89 11.99
C LEU A 82 12.66 0.84 12.25
N PRO A 83 13.41 0.12 11.39
CA PRO A 83 14.87 0.13 11.44
C PRO A 83 15.45 1.54 11.40
N VAL A 84 16.52 1.79 12.15
CA VAL A 84 17.10 3.12 12.39
C VAL A 84 17.32 3.91 11.10
N ASN A 85 17.85 3.26 10.07
CA ASN A 85 18.15 3.92 8.79
C ASN A 85 16.92 4.50 8.06
N ILE A 86 15.75 3.91 8.26
CA ILE A 86 14.48 4.39 7.70
C ILE A 86 13.82 5.34 8.69
N ARG A 87 13.75 4.93 9.95
CA ARG A 87 13.11 5.69 11.04
C ARG A 87 13.60 7.12 11.12
N THR A 88 14.92 7.34 11.18
CA THR A 88 15.53 8.68 11.30
C THR A 88 15.14 9.63 10.17
N ARG A 89 14.64 9.11 9.05
CA ARG A 89 14.24 9.90 7.88
C ARG A 89 12.76 10.23 7.86
N ILE A 90 11.92 9.32 8.40
CA ILE A 90 10.46 9.45 8.28
C ILE A 90 9.79 9.92 9.57
N LEU A 91 10.48 9.93 10.72
CA LEU A 91 9.90 10.37 11.99
C LEU A 91 9.36 11.80 11.93
N ILE A 92 9.90 12.67 11.08
CA ILE A 92 9.40 14.04 10.94
C ILE A 92 7.92 14.07 10.51
N PHE A 93 7.45 13.05 9.82
CA PHE A 93 6.05 12.97 9.41
C PHE A 93 5.08 12.63 10.56
N THR A 94 5.59 12.23 11.75
CA THR A 94 4.74 11.99 12.93
C THR A 94 4.18 13.29 13.51
N TYR A 95 4.83 14.42 13.28
CA TYR A 95 4.37 15.74 13.71
C TYR A 95 3.28 16.33 12.83
N PHE A 96 2.96 15.70 11.72
CA PHE A 96 1.92 16.19 10.81
C PHE A 96 0.53 15.96 11.39
N ASP A 97 -0.20 17.06 11.62
CA ASP A 97 -1.59 17.01 12.10
C ASP A 97 -2.55 16.76 10.92
N TRP A 98 -2.87 15.49 10.72
CA TRP A 98 -3.79 15.05 9.68
C TRP A 98 -5.20 15.61 9.84
N ASN A 99 -5.72 15.62 11.08
CA ASN A 99 -7.11 16.00 11.31
C ASN A 99 -7.36 17.48 10.99
N ASN A 100 -6.42 18.34 11.38
CA ASN A 100 -6.46 19.76 11.03
C ASN A 100 -6.25 19.96 9.52
N TYR A 101 -5.27 19.27 8.93
CA TYR A 101 -5.01 19.34 7.50
C TYR A 101 -6.22 18.88 6.67
N PHE A 102 -6.89 17.79 7.05
CA PHE A 102 -8.09 17.31 6.37
C PHE A 102 -9.21 18.34 6.38
N ARG A 103 -9.48 18.99 7.53
CA ARG A 103 -10.52 20.02 7.66
C ARG A 103 -10.27 21.21 6.74
N GLN A 104 -9.02 21.60 6.56
CA GLN A 104 -8.66 22.78 5.75
C GLN A 104 -8.50 22.46 4.26
N HIS A 105 -8.18 21.22 3.89
CA HIS A 105 -7.73 20.86 2.54
C HIS A 105 -8.45 19.63 1.97
N TYR A 106 -9.66 19.30 2.45
CA TYR A 106 -10.37 18.08 2.05
C TYR A 106 -10.52 17.93 0.54
N PHE A 107 -10.77 19.02 -0.18
CA PHE A 107 -10.92 19.01 -1.64
C PHE A 107 -9.61 18.62 -2.36
N ILE A 108 -8.48 19.16 -1.89
CA ILE A 108 -7.16 18.78 -2.43
C ILE A 108 -6.87 17.30 -2.14
N ILE A 109 -7.25 16.81 -0.97
CA ILE A 109 -7.08 15.40 -0.60
C ILE A 109 -7.92 14.49 -1.50
N LEU A 110 -9.19 14.84 -1.75
CA LEU A 110 -10.07 14.09 -2.65
C LEU A 110 -9.51 14.03 -4.07
N ILE A 111 -9.10 15.16 -4.64
CA ILE A 111 -8.48 15.21 -5.97
C ILE A 111 -7.20 14.37 -6.00
N SER A 112 -6.35 14.49 -4.98
CA SER A 112 -5.11 13.72 -4.90
C SER A 112 -5.38 12.22 -4.81
N ALA A 113 -6.40 11.79 -4.05
CA ALA A 113 -6.81 10.40 -3.98
C ALA A 113 -7.30 9.89 -5.34
N LEU A 114 -8.12 10.67 -6.05
CA LEU A 114 -8.57 10.32 -7.41
C LEU A 114 -7.40 10.19 -8.39
N ILE A 115 -6.42 11.09 -8.33
CA ILE A 115 -5.20 10.99 -9.16
C ILE A 115 -4.44 9.72 -8.82
N GLY A 116 -4.28 9.40 -7.52
CA GLY A 116 -3.65 8.16 -7.07
C GLY A 116 -4.37 6.93 -7.61
N ILE A 117 -5.69 6.84 -7.43
CA ILE A 117 -6.53 5.74 -7.93
C ILE A 117 -6.37 5.60 -9.45
N SER A 118 -6.49 6.71 -10.18
CA SER A 118 -6.35 6.72 -11.64
C SER A 118 -4.96 6.25 -12.09
N SER A 119 -3.91 6.65 -11.37
CA SER A 119 -2.54 6.23 -11.67
C SER A 119 -2.33 4.72 -11.49
N HIS A 120 -2.98 4.12 -10.47
CA HIS A 120 -2.97 2.67 -10.27
C HIS A 120 -3.63 1.95 -11.45
N LEU A 121 -4.87 2.32 -11.78
CA LEU A 121 -5.62 1.70 -12.88
C LEU A 121 -4.90 1.88 -14.23
N PHE A 122 -4.28 3.04 -14.44
CA PHE A 122 -3.47 3.30 -15.62
C PHE A 122 -2.28 2.34 -15.70
N TRP A 123 -1.54 2.14 -14.60
CA TRP A 123 -0.40 1.23 -14.58
C TRP A 123 -0.83 -0.21 -14.82
N ASP A 124 -1.89 -0.64 -14.17
CA ASP A 124 -2.44 -1.98 -14.30
C ASP A 124 -2.92 -2.30 -15.72
N SER A 125 -3.34 -1.28 -16.46
CA SER A 125 -3.76 -1.46 -17.84
C SER A 125 -2.65 -1.96 -18.79
N PHE A 126 -1.36 -1.89 -18.37
CA PHE A 126 -0.21 -2.46 -19.10
C PHE A 126 0.20 -3.86 -18.61
N THR A 127 -0.29 -4.31 -17.48
CA THR A 127 0.23 -5.49 -16.79
C THR A 127 -0.81 -6.55 -16.46
N HIS A 128 -2.09 -6.28 -16.71
CA HIS A 128 -3.19 -7.24 -16.56
C HIS A 128 -3.62 -7.82 -17.91
N GLU A 129 -4.02 -9.10 -17.91
CA GLU A 129 -4.47 -9.81 -19.12
C GLU A 129 -5.63 -9.12 -19.86
N HIS A 130 -6.52 -8.47 -19.10
CA HIS A 130 -7.66 -7.72 -19.63
C HIS A 130 -7.42 -6.20 -19.64
N GLY A 131 -6.19 -5.76 -19.40
CA GLY A 131 -5.82 -4.35 -19.40
C GLY A 131 -6.00 -3.70 -20.77
N TYR A 132 -6.40 -2.45 -20.77
CA TYR A 132 -6.65 -1.71 -22.01
C TYR A 132 -5.44 -1.76 -22.98
N PHE A 133 -4.25 -1.41 -22.50
CA PHE A 133 -3.04 -1.39 -23.33
C PHE A 133 -2.55 -2.80 -23.69
N VAL A 134 -2.74 -3.80 -22.84
CA VAL A 134 -2.42 -5.19 -23.18
C VAL A 134 -3.28 -5.67 -24.35
N ASN A 135 -4.54 -5.24 -24.42
CA ASN A 135 -5.43 -5.60 -25.52
C ASN A 135 -5.13 -4.88 -26.83
N HIS A 136 -4.53 -3.68 -26.79
CA HIS A 136 -4.24 -2.86 -27.97
C HIS A 136 -2.78 -2.94 -28.44
N ILE A 137 -1.84 -3.34 -27.58
CA ILE A 137 -0.42 -3.46 -27.93
C ILE A 137 -0.07 -4.94 -28.03
N SER A 138 0.02 -5.45 -29.27
CA SER A 138 0.29 -6.88 -29.53
C SER A 138 1.59 -7.38 -28.87
N ALA A 139 2.63 -6.53 -28.79
CA ALA A 139 3.89 -6.85 -28.15
C ALA A 139 3.73 -7.29 -26.67
N LEU A 140 2.78 -6.73 -25.92
CA LEU A 140 2.52 -7.10 -24.53
C LEU A 140 1.89 -8.48 -24.37
N ARG A 141 1.16 -8.97 -25.39
CA ARG A 141 0.54 -10.30 -25.41
C ARG A 141 1.48 -11.40 -25.90
N ASN A 142 2.57 -11.02 -26.56
CA ASN A 142 3.56 -11.99 -27.03
C ASN A 142 4.23 -12.68 -25.85
N SER A 143 4.75 -13.88 -26.10
CA SER A 143 5.56 -14.62 -25.12
C SER A 143 7.02 -14.67 -25.59
N VAL A 144 7.92 -14.63 -24.63
CA VAL A 144 9.36 -14.79 -24.84
C VAL A 144 9.79 -16.12 -24.20
N CYS A 145 10.60 -16.88 -24.91
CA CYS A 145 11.18 -18.11 -24.36
C CYS A 145 12.35 -17.75 -23.43
N LEU A 146 12.18 -17.98 -22.12
CA LEU A 146 13.21 -17.83 -21.10
C LEU A 146 13.32 -19.16 -20.32
N PHE A 147 14.53 -19.70 -20.23
CA PHE A 147 14.78 -20.97 -19.51
C PHE A 147 13.84 -22.11 -19.94
N ASN A 148 13.64 -22.28 -21.27
CA ASN A 148 12.72 -23.27 -21.86
C ASN A 148 11.24 -23.13 -21.44
N LYS A 149 10.82 -21.95 -20.95
CA LYS A 149 9.42 -21.63 -20.63
C LYS A 149 8.96 -20.43 -21.44
N GLN A 150 7.75 -20.51 -21.97
CA GLN A 150 7.07 -19.39 -22.62
C GLN A 150 6.50 -18.47 -21.57
N ILE A 151 7.09 -17.27 -21.42
CA ILE A 151 6.66 -16.26 -20.42
C ILE A 151 6.02 -15.08 -21.17
N PRO A 152 4.76 -14.74 -20.90
CA PRO A 152 4.12 -13.58 -21.49
C PRO A 152 4.87 -12.28 -21.14
N VAL A 153 5.05 -11.40 -22.11
CA VAL A 153 5.74 -10.11 -21.94
C VAL A 153 5.06 -9.26 -20.83
N LEU A 154 3.74 -9.29 -20.76
CA LEU A 154 3.00 -8.60 -19.69
C LEU A 154 3.42 -9.07 -18.28
N LYS A 155 3.76 -10.36 -18.09
CA LYS A 155 4.24 -10.88 -16.79
C LYS A 155 5.65 -10.39 -16.50
N ILE A 156 6.50 -10.29 -17.49
CA ILE A 156 7.85 -9.70 -17.35
C ILE A 156 7.70 -8.22 -16.97
N ALA A 157 6.85 -7.46 -17.68
CA ALA A 157 6.57 -6.06 -17.37
C ALA A 157 6.02 -5.89 -15.94
N GLN A 158 5.13 -6.79 -15.50
CA GLN A 158 4.56 -6.83 -14.15
C GLN A 158 5.65 -6.97 -13.07
N HIS A 159 6.56 -7.92 -13.22
CA HIS A 159 7.63 -8.14 -12.23
C HIS A 159 8.69 -7.04 -12.27
N LEU A 160 9.10 -6.58 -13.46
CA LEU A 160 10.04 -5.48 -13.60
C LEU A 160 9.49 -4.19 -12.99
N SER A 161 8.23 -3.86 -13.25
CA SER A 161 7.60 -2.66 -12.67
C SER A 161 7.51 -2.75 -11.13
N THR A 162 7.29 -3.93 -10.57
CA THR A 162 7.35 -4.16 -9.13
C THR A 162 8.74 -3.81 -8.56
N LEU A 163 9.80 -4.34 -9.16
CA LEU A 163 11.17 -4.10 -8.70
C LEU A 163 11.59 -2.64 -8.87
N ILE A 164 11.31 -2.06 -10.02
CA ILE A 164 11.61 -0.64 -10.31
C ILE A 164 10.84 0.27 -9.36
N GLY A 165 9.55 0.01 -9.15
CA GLY A 165 8.72 0.81 -8.24
C GLY A 165 9.23 0.73 -6.79
N ALA A 166 9.53 -0.47 -6.29
CA ALA A 166 10.10 -0.66 -4.96
C ALA A 166 11.46 0.06 -4.82
N PHE A 167 12.31 0.00 -5.83
CA PHE A 167 13.61 0.68 -5.85
C PHE A 167 13.46 2.21 -5.81
N ILE A 168 12.54 2.77 -6.61
CA ILE A 168 12.25 4.22 -6.62
C ILE A 168 11.77 4.68 -5.25
N ILE A 169 10.85 3.94 -4.62
CA ILE A 169 10.34 4.27 -3.28
C ILE A 169 11.48 4.23 -2.25
N LEU A 170 12.29 3.17 -2.28
CA LEU A 170 13.45 3.05 -1.38
C LEU A 170 14.41 4.22 -1.54
N LEU A 171 14.80 4.55 -2.78
CA LEU A 171 15.66 5.69 -3.07
C LEU A 171 15.05 7.01 -2.59
N THR A 172 13.75 7.20 -2.76
CA THR A 172 13.05 8.41 -2.30
C THR A 172 13.14 8.53 -0.79
N ILE A 173 12.92 7.44 -0.05
CA ILE A 173 13.06 7.43 1.42
C ILE A 173 14.52 7.69 1.83
N LEU A 174 15.48 7.07 1.16
CA LEU A 174 16.91 7.23 1.47
C LEU A 174 17.44 8.63 1.17
N LYS A 175 16.81 9.38 0.28
CA LYS A 175 17.14 10.79 -0.01
C LYS A 175 16.56 11.77 1.02
N LEU A 176 15.61 11.38 1.84
CA LEU A 176 15.09 12.24 2.91
C LEU A 176 16.20 12.58 3.92
N PRO A 177 16.23 13.81 4.46
CA PRO A 177 17.20 14.21 5.46
C PRO A 177 17.09 13.35 6.72
N ARG A 178 18.24 13.02 7.32
CA ARG A 178 18.28 12.28 8.60
C ARG A 178 18.04 13.23 9.76
N ASN A 179 17.19 12.83 10.69
CA ASN A 179 17.09 13.46 11.99
C ASN A 179 17.92 12.64 13.00
N ASN A 180 19.08 13.14 13.37
CA ASN A 180 20.03 12.43 14.23
C ASN A 180 19.63 12.44 15.74
N ASN A 181 18.61 13.20 16.12
CA ASN A 181 18.16 13.31 17.51
C ASN A 181 17.24 12.16 17.95
N SER A 182 17.04 11.15 17.15
CA SER A 182 16.16 10.03 17.45
C SER A 182 16.92 8.83 18.04
N GLU A 183 17.31 8.92 19.29
CA GLU A 183 17.92 7.83 20.07
C GLU A 183 16.87 6.90 20.68
N THR A 184 16.11 6.17 19.92
CA THR A 184 15.26 5.15 20.53
C THR A 184 15.58 3.79 19.92
N SER A 185 15.83 2.80 20.76
CA SER A 185 15.95 1.40 20.37
C SER A 185 14.62 0.93 19.76
N ILE A 186 14.69 0.02 18.79
CA ILE A 186 13.49 -0.65 18.26
C ILE A 186 12.84 -1.42 19.41
N ASN A 187 11.57 -1.17 19.66
CA ASN A 187 10.83 -1.94 20.65
C ASN A 187 10.49 -3.33 20.06
N LYS A 188 11.26 -4.35 20.45
CA LYS A 188 11.05 -5.72 19.98
C LYS A 188 9.64 -6.23 20.31
N ASN A 189 9.05 -5.81 21.43
CA ASN A 189 7.70 -6.22 21.84
C ASN A 189 6.63 -5.76 20.85
N TYR A 190 6.83 -4.60 20.18
CA TYR A 190 5.93 -4.15 19.12
C TYR A 190 5.86 -5.18 17.98
N TRP A 191 7.01 -5.62 17.48
CA TRP A 191 7.05 -6.58 16.37
C TRP A 191 6.61 -7.98 16.77
N ILE A 192 6.86 -8.38 18.04
CA ILE A 192 6.34 -9.64 18.58
C ILE A 192 4.80 -9.62 18.59
N LEU A 193 4.19 -8.51 19.01
CA LEU A 193 2.73 -8.34 18.98
C LEU A 193 2.19 -8.34 17.54
N VAL A 194 2.85 -7.66 16.62
CA VAL A 194 2.47 -7.70 15.20
C VAL A 194 2.48 -9.13 14.68
N LEU A 195 3.56 -9.88 14.91
CA LEU A 195 3.66 -11.29 14.51
C LEU A 195 2.61 -12.16 15.18
N PHE A 196 2.33 -11.96 16.45
CA PHE A 196 1.29 -12.67 17.20
C PHE A 196 -0.09 -12.49 16.53
N PHE A 197 -0.48 -11.26 16.22
CA PHE A 197 -1.75 -10.99 15.53
C PHE A 197 -1.77 -11.57 14.12
N ILE A 198 -0.66 -11.48 13.36
CA ILE A 198 -0.56 -12.11 12.03
C ILE A 198 -0.84 -13.61 12.14
N LEU A 199 -0.20 -14.30 13.08
CA LEU A 199 -0.35 -15.74 13.26
C LEU A 199 -1.79 -16.12 13.62
N ILE A 200 -2.43 -15.38 14.53
CA ILE A 200 -3.85 -15.61 14.88
C ILE A 200 -4.75 -15.45 13.67
N ILE A 201 -4.61 -14.34 12.93
CA ILE A 201 -5.48 -14.05 11.78
C ILE A 201 -5.30 -15.11 10.69
N ILE A 202 -4.05 -15.50 10.41
CA ILE A 202 -3.76 -16.54 9.41
C ILE A 202 -4.28 -17.92 9.88
N LEU A 203 -4.13 -18.25 11.15
CA LEU A 203 -4.68 -19.48 11.71
C LEU A 203 -6.20 -19.55 11.52
N ILE A 204 -6.91 -18.48 11.93
CA ILE A 204 -8.37 -18.38 11.73
C ILE A 204 -8.71 -18.54 10.25
N ARG A 205 -7.93 -17.93 9.36
CA ARG A 205 -8.17 -17.97 7.92
C ARG A 205 -7.97 -19.37 7.33
N PHE A 206 -7.01 -20.17 7.87
CA PHE A 206 -6.80 -21.57 7.47
C PHE A 206 -7.81 -22.53 8.08
N LEU A 207 -8.36 -22.22 9.26
CA LEU A 207 -9.46 -22.99 9.85
C LEU A 207 -10.78 -22.80 9.07
N GLY A 208 -10.86 -21.75 8.24
CA GLY A 208 -11.95 -21.55 7.28
C GLY A 208 -11.65 -22.23 5.93
N ASP A 209 -12.05 -21.57 4.83
CA ASP A 209 -12.01 -22.16 3.47
C ASP A 209 -10.71 -21.89 2.71
N LEU A 210 -9.62 -21.49 3.36
CA LEU A 210 -8.36 -21.20 2.67
C LEU A 210 -7.58 -22.48 2.37
N SER A 211 -7.50 -22.84 1.09
CA SER A 211 -6.61 -23.92 0.65
C SER A 211 -5.16 -23.44 0.55
N TYR A 212 -4.23 -24.22 1.09
CA TYR A 212 -2.78 -23.95 0.98
C TYR A 212 -2.27 -24.01 -0.47
N ASN A 213 -2.96 -24.69 -1.36
CA ASN A 213 -2.63 -24.74 -2.80
C ASN A 213 -3.05 -23.48 -3.56
N ALA A 214 -3.90 -22.64 -2.98
CA ALA A 214 -4.34 -21.38 -3.56
C ALA A 214 -3.34 -20.25 -3.24
N TYR A 215 -2.11 -20.34 -3.76
CA TYR A 215 -0.98 -19.46 -3.43
C TYR A 215 -1.34 -17.96 -3.46
N GLY A 216 -2.09 -17.53 -4.49
CA GLY A 216 -2.53 -16.12 -4.59
C GLY A 216 -3.39 -15.70 -3.40
N HIS A 217 -4.33 -16.54 -2.97
CA HIS A 217 -5.18 -16.26 -1.80
C HIS A 217 -4.38 -16.28 -0.50
N VAL A 218 -3.39 -17.17 -0.38
CA VAL A 218 -2.49 -17.22 0.79
C VAL A 218 -1.66 -15.93 0.90
N ILE A 219 -1.05 -15.47 -0.19
CA ILE A 219 -0.27 -14.23 -0.22
C ILE A 219 -1.14 -13.03 0.15
N VAL A 220 -2.31 -12.89 -0.47
CA VAL A 220 -3.25 -11.82 -0.15
C VAL A 220 -3.70 -11.87 1.30
N SER A 221 -4.00 -13.06 1.84
CA SER A 221 -4.36 -13.23 3.24
C SER A 221 -3.23 -12.83 4.19
N LEU A 222 -1.97 -13.13 3.84
CA LEU A 222 -0.81 -12.74 4.64
C LEU A 222 -0.61 -11.21 4.66
N ILE A 223 -0.76 -10.55 3.51
CA ILE A 223 -0.73 -9.09 3.41
C ILE A 223 -1.86 -8.48 4.26
N SER A 224 -3.07 -9.01 4.13
CA SER A 224 -4.24 -8.56 4.90
C SER A 224 -4.02 -8.71 6.40
N ALA A 225 -3.54 -9.89 6.84
CA ALA A 225 -3.21 -10.15 8.23
C ALA A 225 -2.16 -9.15 8.75
N THR A 226 -1.15 -8.84 7.94
CA THR A 226 -0.12 -7.84 8.28
C THR A 226 -0.75 -6.44 8.45
N LEU A 227 -1.57 -5.99 7.50
CA LEU A 227 -2.22 -4.68 7.56
C LEU A 227 -3.15 -4.56 8.78
N ILE A 228 -3.96 -5.59 9.05
CA ILE A 228 -4.84 -5.64 10.23
C ILE A 228 -4.00 -5.63 11.52
N SER A 229 -2.91 -6.39 11.57
CA SER A 229 -2.03 -6.44 12.75
C SER A 229 -1.36 -5.12 13.04
N LEU A 230 -1.00 -4.33 12.01
CA LEU A 230 -0.49 -2.96 12.15
C LEU A 230 -1.53 -1.99 12.72
N ILE A 231 -2.82 -2.30 12.65
CA ILE A 231 -3.90 -1.54 13.29
C ILE A 231 -4.13 -2.04 14.73
N LEU A 232 -4.23 -3.36 14.91
CA LEU A 232 -4.55 -3.97 16.20
C LEU A 232 -3.44 -3.74 17.24
N THR A 233 -2.17 -3.79 16.83
CA THR A 233 -1.05 -3.62 17.76
C THR A 233 -1.04 -2.26 18.45
N PRO A 234 -1.14 -1.11 17.75
CA PRO A 234 -1.24 0.20 18.42
C PRO A 234 -2.48 0.32 19.30
N LEU A 235 -3.63 -0.21 18.88
CA LEU A 235 -4.85 -0.19 19.67
C LEU A 235 -4.69 -1.00 20.97
N TYR A 236 -4.07 -2.18 20.91
CA TYR A 236 -3.78 -2.99 22.08
C TYR A 236 -2.80 -2.30 23.04
N ILE A 237 -1.72 -1.69 22.53
CA ILE A 237 -0.75 -0.96 23.34
C ILE A 237 -1.44 0.20 24.05
N LYS A 238 -2.27 0.98 23.34
CA LYS A 238 -3.03 2.08 23.92
C LYS A 238 -4.01 1.61 25.00
N PHE A 239 -4.71 0.51 24.75
CA PHE A 239 -5.62 -0.07 25.74
C PHE A 239 -4.86 -0.46 27.02
N LYS A 240 -3.73 -1.18 26.89
CA LYS A 240 -2.92 -1.60 28.02
C LYS A 240 -2.31 -0.43 28.81
N SER A 241 -2.04 0.71 28.19
CA SER A 241 -1.48 1.88 28.87
C SER A 241 -2.50 2.68 29.67
N ASN A 242 -3.79 2.41 29.51
CA ASN A 242 -4.87 3.06 30.24
C ASN A 242 -5.28 2.29 31.51
N PHE A 243 -4.65 1.13 31.74
CA PHE A 243 -4.77 0.31 32.95
C PHE A 243 -3.41 0.19 33.64
#